data_14f6b54ee04590720ca7a4045d3bb9ff
#
_entry.id   14f6b54ee04590720ca7a4045d3bb9ff
#
_cell.length_a   1.000
_cell.length_b   1.000
_cell.length_c   1.000
_cell.angle_alpha   90.00
_cell.angle_beta   90.00
_cell.angle_gamma   90.00
#
_symmetry.space_group_name_H-M   'P 1'
#
loop_
_entity.id
_entity.type
_entity.pdbx_description
1 polymer ?
#
loop_
_entity_poly.entity_id
_entity_poly.type
_entity_poly.pdbx_seq_one_letter_code
_entity_poly.pdbx_strand_id
1 'polypeptide(L)'
;MKKRLHFLDALRGFLMINMIAYHGMWNLVYLFGVKAQWYSGTTKYLWQQFICWSFILLSGFCWNFSRNHLKRGMLVFGGGAIVSLVTCLLMPENRILFGVLTCIGSCMLLLIPLEKLLKKLPSGLGLALSFGLFFLLRNCPKGSLGFEKLVLCDLPATLYRNNLTAYLGFPQPGFFSTDYFSVIPWIFLFIAGYFLYRVLENRNLNEKLFAKGNVPVLNWIGRHSLIVYLLHQPILYGLGMLIFGA
;
A
#
# COMPACT_ATOMS: atom_id res chain seq x y z
N MET A 1 -29.17 -6.94 -5.11
CA MET A 1 -27.74 -6.98 -5.50
C MET A 1 -27.19 -5.56 -5.39
N LYS A 2 -26.13 -5.29 -4.56
CA LYS A 2 -25.46 -3.96 -4.57
C LYS A 2 -24.85 -3.73 -5.96
N LYS A 3 -25.19 -2.60 -6.58
CA LYS A 3 -24.70 -2.20 -7.90
C LYS A 3 -23.17 -2.17 -7.88
N ARG A 4 -22.52 -2.86 -8.79
CA ARG A 4 -21.05 -2.95 -8.85
C ARG A 4 -20.48 -1.60 -9.25
N LEU A 5 -19.48 -1.12 -8.52
CA LEU A 5 -18.89 0.19 -8.77
C LEU A 5 -17.69 0.04 -9.73
N HIS A 6 -17.97 0.08 -11.02
CA HIS A 6 -16.96 -0.07 -12.09
C HIS A 6 -15.82 0.95 -12.00
N PHE A 7 -16.11 2.16 -11.56
CA PHE A 7 -15.10 3.19 -11.36
C PHE A 7 -14.01 2.77 -10.37
N LEU A 8 -14.36 2.14 -9.25
CA LEU A 8 -13.35 1.69 -8.27
C LEU A 8 -12.49 0.54 -8.80
N ASP A 9 -13.09 -0.35 -9.60
CA ASP A 9 -12.32 -1.41 -10.27
C ASP A 9 -11.38 -0.78 -11.32
N ALA A 10 -11.84 0.20 -12.11
CA ALA A 10 -11.01 0.91 -13.08
C ALA A 10 -9.87 1.70 -12.41
N LEU A 11 -10.16 2.41 -11.32
CA LEU A 11 -9.14 3.14 -10.56
C LEU A 11 -8.07 2.18 -10.01
N ARG A 12 -8.50 1.03 -9.46
CA ARG A 12 -7.59 0.01 -8.98
C ARG A 12 -6.72 -0.55 -10.10
N GLY A 13 -7.32 -0.79 -11.28
CA GLY A 13 -6.60 -1.22 -12.48
C GLY A 13 -5.59 -0.19 -12.98
N PHE A 14 -5.95 1.09 -12.97
CA PHE A 14 -5.04 2.19 -13.31
C PHE A 14 -3.82 2.24 -12.36
N LEU A 15 -4.05 2.12 -11.06
CA LEU A 15 -2.97 2.07 -10.08
C LEU A 15 -2.08 0.84 -10.26
N MET A 16 -2.67 -0.33 -10.62
CA MET A 16 -1.90 -1.54 -10.94
C MET A 16 -0.99 -1.34 -12.13
N ILE A 17 -1.45 -0.70 -13.20
CA ILE A 17 -0.61 -0.39 -14.37
C ILE A 17 0.54 0.54 -13.97
N ASN A 18 0.27 1.58 -13.17
CA ASN A 18 1.32 2.46 -12.67
C ASN A 18 2.36 1.70 -11.82
N MET A 19 1.91 0.77 -10.97
CA MET A 19 2.80 -0.07 -10.18
C MET A 19 3.67 -0.99 -11.06
N ILE A 20 3.08 -1.64 -12.05
CA ILE A 20 3.82 -2.49 -13.01
C ILE A 20 4.86 -1.66 -13.77
N ALA A 21 4.49 -0.48 -14.26
CA ALA A 21 5.41 0.43 -14.95
C ALA A 21 6.55 0.89 -14.02
N TYR A 22 6.23 1.25 -12.77
CA TYR A 22 7.23 1.65 -11.77
C TYR A 22 8.25 0.53 -11.51
N HIS A 23 7.78 -0.70 -11.29
CA HIS A 23 8.65 -1.86 -11.05
C HIS A 23 9.40 -2.29 -12.30
N GLY A 24 8.80 -2.14 -13.49
CA GLY A 24 9.50 -2.34 -14.77
C GLY A 24 10.68 -1.38 -14.92
N MET A 25 10.47 -0.10 -14.63
CA MET A 25 11.56 0.89 -14.63
C MET A 25 12.62 0.59 -13.56
N TRP A 26 12.20 0.12 -12.39
CA TRP A 26 13.13 -0.29 -11.34
C TRP A 26 14.03 -1.43 -11.82
N ASN A 27 13.45 -2.48 -12.41
CA ASN A 27 14.22 -3.62 -12.96
C ASN A 27 15.18 -3.14 -14.05
N LEU A 28 14.70 -2.34 -15.01
CA LEU A 28 15.54 -1.82 -16.12
C LEU A 28 16.76 -1.05 -15.59
N VAL A 29 16.57 -0.18 -14.61
CA VAL A 29 17.65 0.69 -14.10
C VAL A 29 18.58 -0.06 -13.13
N TYR A 30 18.02 -0.83 -12.18
CA TYR A 30 18.81 -1.37 -11.07
C TYR A 30 19.25 -2.83 -11.28
N LEU A 31 18.52 -3.61 -12.07
CA LEU A 31 18.93 -5.00 -12.38
C LEU A 31 19.64 -5.10 -13.74
N PHE A 32 19.14 -4.37 -14.75
CA PHE A 32 19.68 -4.47 -16.11
C PHE A 32 20.57 -3.29 -16.52
N GLY A 33 20.84 -2.32 -15.64
CA GLY A 33 21.81 -1.25 -15.84
C GLY A 33 21.42 -0.18 -16.89
N VAL A 34 20.15 -0.12 -17.30
CA VAL A 34 19.66 0.88 -18.25
C VAL A 34 19.74 2.28 -17.66
N LYS A 35 20.37 3.21 -18.38
CA LYS A 35 20.48 4.60 -17.94
C LYS A 35 19.18 5.36 -18.20
N ALA A 36 18.47 5.73 -17.13
CA ALA A 36 17.25 6.54 -17.19
C ALA A 36 17.32 7.68 -16.16
N GLN A 37 17.88 8.83 -16.55
CA GLN A 37 18.13 9.96 -15.65
C GLN A 37 16.85 10.49 -14.99
N TRP A 38 15.72 10.48 -15.71
CA TRP A 38 14.43 10.92 -15.20
C TRP A 38 13.88 10.01 -14.07
N TYR A 39 14.30 8.72 -14.05
CA TYR A 39 13.90 7.75 -13.02
C TYR A 39 14.86 7.81 -11.82
N SER A 40 15.03 8.98 -11.24
CA SER A 40 15.93 9.21 -10.09
C SER A 40 15.38 10.29 -9.16
N GLY A 41 15.92 10.38 -7.96
CA GLY A 41 15.64 11.45 -7.01
C GLY A 41 14.13 11.65 -6.73
N THR A 42 13.68 12.88 -6.83
CA THR A 42 12.32 13.31 -6.48
C THR A 42 11.24 12.68 -7.36
N THR A 43 11.49 12.54 -8.67
CA THR A 43 10.50 12.00 -9.62
C THR A 43 10.14 10.56 -9.28
N LYS A 44 11.16 9.70 -9.08
CA LYS A 44 10.97 8.31 -8.65
C LYS A 44 10.23 8.24 -7.31
N TYR A 45 10.62 9.07 -6.35
CA TYR A 45 10.02 9.11 -5.02
C TYR A 45 8.53 9.50 -5.09
N LEU A 46 8.19 10.59 -5.78
CA LEU A 46 6.81 11.05 -5.91
C LEU A 46 5.92 10.02 -6.63
N TRP A 47 6.43 9.36 -7.67
CA TRP A 47 5.68 8.32 -8.36
C TRP A 47 5.39 7.13 -7.45
N GLN A 48 6.40 6.67 -6.68
CA GLN A 48 6.21 5.64 -5.67
C GLN A 48 5.16 6.04 -4.62
N GLN A 49 5.27 7.25 -4.06
CA GLN A 49 4.34 7.73 -3.05
C GLN A 49 2.91 7.81 -3.60
N PHE A 50 2.74 8.33 -4.83
CA PHE A 50 1.43 8.36 -5.49
C PHE A 50 0.79 6.97 -5.57
N ILE A 51 1.54 5.96 -6.03
CA ILE A 51 1.05 4.58 -6.13
C ILE A 51 0.68 4.04 -4.75
N CYS A 52 1.60 4.13 -3.79
CA CYS A 52 1.43 3.53 -2.47
C CYS A 52 0.29 4.17 -1.66
N TRP A 53 0.25 5.50 -1.63
CA TRP A 53 -0.82 6.20 -0.91
C TRP A 53 -2.19 5.91 -1.51
N SER A 54 -2.28 5.96 -2.84
CA SER A 54 -3.53 5.68 -3.54
C SER A 54 -4.02 4.26 -3.31
N PHE A 55 -3.12 3.26 -3.35
CA PHE A 55 -3.47 1.86 -3.07
C PHE A 55 -3.97 1.63 -1.65
N ILE A 56 -3.27 2.17 -0.66
CA ILE A 56 -3.62 2.00 0.75
C ILE A 56 -4.93 2.72 1.06
N LEU A 57 -5.07 3.97 0.61
CA LEU A 57 -6.29 4.76 0.78
C LEU A 57 -7.50 4.09 0.10
N LEU A 58 -7.34 3.64 -1.15
CA LEU A 58 -8.38 2.94 -1.91
C LEU A 58 -8.74 1.59 -1.26
N SER A 59 -7.77 0.90 -0.66
CA SER A 59 -8.03 -0.35 0.06
C SER A 59 -8.88 -0.12 1.30
N GLY A 60 -8.60 0.93 2.06
CA GLY A 60 -9.41 1.38 3.19
C GLY A 60 -10.80 1.83 2.77
N PHE A 61 -10.92 2.58 1.68
CA PHE A 61 -12.20 2.98 1.09
C PHE A 61 -13.06 1.77 0.72
N CYS A 62 -12.47 0.77 0.10
CA CYS A 62 -13.14 -0.44 -0.34
C CYS A 62 -13.50 -1.41 0.79
N TRP A 63 -13.06 -1.15 2.03
CA TRP A 63 -13.49 -1.89 3.21
C TRP A 63 -15.02 -1.96 3.32
N ASN A 64 -15.69 -0.85 3.11
CA ASN A 64 -17.15 -0.72 3.27
C ASN A 64 -17.98 -1.58 2.29
N PHE A 65 -17.35 -2.15 1.26
CA PHE A 65 -18.01 -3.03 0.27
C PHE A 65 -17.76 -4.52 0.54
N SER A 66 -16.83 -4.86 1.42
CA SER A 66 -16.47 -6.24 1.71
C SER A 66 -17.52 -6.91 2.62
N ARG A 67 -17.86 -8.16 2.33
CA ARG A 67 -18.73 -8.97 3.18
C ARG A 67 -17.96 -9.91 4.12
N ASN A 68 -16.75 -10.29 3.74
CA ASN A 68 -15.92 -11.20 4.51
C ASN A 68 -14.51 -10.59 4.67
N HIS A 69 -14.40 -9.74 5.70
CA HIS A 69 -13.17 -9.00 5.99
C HIS A 69 -12.03 -9.94 6.38
N LEU A 70 -12.32 -10.98 7.22
CA LEU A 70 -11.30 -11.92 7.68
C LEU A 70 -10.68 -12.69 6.51
N LYS A 71 -11.50 -13.33 5.68
CA LYS A 71 -11.01 -14.09 4.51
C LYS A 71 -10.17 -13.22 3.58
N ARG A 72 -10.63 -11.99 3.33
CA ARG A 72 -9.93 -11.05 2.45
C ARG A 72 -8.62 -10.56 3.07
N GLY A 73 -8.63 -10.21 4.35
CA GLY A 73 -7.43 -9.81 5.09
C GLY A 73 -6.38 -10.91 5.10
N MET A 74 -6.80 -12.15 5.40
CA MET A 74 -5.91 -13.32 5.39
C MET A 74 -5.34 -13.63 4.00
N LEU A 75 -6.15 -13.49 2.94
CA LEU A 75 -5.66 -13.69 1.56
C LEU A 75 -4.59 -12.66 1.17
N VAL A 76 -4.82 -11.40 1.49
CA VAL A 76 -3.87 -10.32 1.16
C VAL A 76 -2.61 -10.44 2.02
N PHE A 77 -2.75 -10.69 3.31
CA PHE A 77 -1.62 -10.92 4.22
C PHE A 77 -0.80 -12.15 3.79
N GLY A 78 -1.46 -13.26 3.49
CA GLY A 78 -0.82 -14.48 3.00
C GLY A 78 -0.08 -14.27 1.69
N GLY A 79 -0.65 -13.49 0.76
CA GLY A 79 0.05 -13.06 -0.46
C GLY A 79 1.34 -12.29 -0.15
N GLY A 80 1.30 -11.38 0.82
CA GLY A 80 2.50 -10.67 1.28
C GLY A 80 3.52 -11.59 1.95
N ALA A 81 3.07 -12.57 2.75
CA ALA A 81 3.95 -13.56 3.36
C ALA A 81 4.65 -14.46 2.31
N ILE A 82 3.93 -14.85 1.26
CA ILE A 82 4.51 -15.60 0.12
C ILE A 82 5.59 -14.76 -0.57
N VAL A 83 5.35 -13.48 -0.86
CA VAL A 83 6.36 -12.58 -1.46
C VAL A 83 7.59 -12.49 -0.56
N SER A 84 7.40 -12.30 0.75
CA SER A 84 8.52 -12.27 1.71
C SER A 84 9.30 -13.58 1.70
N LEU A 85 8.64 -14.74 1.74
CA LEU A 85 9.29 -16.04 1.72
C LEU A 85 10.10 -16.25 0.43
N VAL A 86 9.47 -16.02 -0.72
CA VAL A 86 10.10 -16.18 -2.04
C VAL A 86 11.32 -15.28 -2.19
N THR A 87 11.20 -13.99 -1.82
CA THR A 87 12.32 -13.04 -1.95
C THR A 87 13.46 -13.33 -0.96
N CYS A 88 13.15 -13.77 0.26
CA CYS A 88 14.18 -14.18 1.22
C CYS A 88 14.96 -15.43 0.77
N LEU A 89 14.29 -16.37 0.09
CA LEU A 89 14.93 -17.63 -0.36
C LEU A 89 15.68 -17.46 -1.69
N LEU A 90 15.09 -16.74 -2.66
CA LEU A 90 15.62 -16.67 -4.03
C LEU A 90 16.45 -15.41 -4.31
N MET A 91 16.21 -14.33 -3.56
CA MET A 91 16.85 -13.02 -3.79
C MET A 91 17.19 -12.32 -2.46
N PRO A 92 18.05 -12.90 -1.59
CA PRO A 92 18.31 -12.38 -0.24
C PRO A 92 18.84 -10.95 -0.22
N GLU A 93 19.59 -10.56 -1.25
CA GLU A 93 20.08 -9.16 -1.44
C GLU A 93 18.94 -8.16 -1.70
N ASN A 94 17.84 -8.63 -2.27
CA ASN A 94 16.65 -7.82 -2.59
C ASN A 94 15.41 -8.27 -1.81
N ARG A 95 15.62 -8.88 -0.62
CA ARG A 95 14.52 -9.41 0.19
C ARG A 95 13.48 -8.34 0.52
N ILE A 96 12.24 -8.78 0.53
CA ILE A 96 11.08 -7.97 0.94
C ILE A 96 10.57 -8.49 2.28
N LEU A 97 10.75 -7.71 3.34
CA LEU A 97 10.16 -7.96 4.66
C LEU A 97 9.12 -6.88 4.93
N PHE A 98 7.92 -7.31 5.33
CA PHE A 98 6.82 -6.39 5.62
C PHE A 98 6.48 -5.45 4.47
N GLY A 99 6.30 -6.02 3.26
CA GLY A 99 5.93 -5.27 2.06
C GLY A 99 4.48 -4.76 2.10
N VAL A 100 4.09 -4.01 1.06
CA VAL A 100 2.79 -3.34 0.99
C VAL A 100 1.59 -4.29 1.12
N LEU A 101 1.65 -5.53 0.60
CA LEU A 101 0.57 -6.52 0.79
C LEU A 101 0.44 -6.95 2.25
N THR A 102 1.57 -7.21 2.92
CA THR A 102 1.57 -7.53 4.37
C THR A 102 0.96 -6.38 5.16
N CYS A 103 1.33 -5.15 4.85
CA CYS A 103 0.77 -3.94 5.47
C CYS A 103 -0.75 -3.83 5.25
N ILE A 104 -1.24 -3.92 4.00
CA ILE A 104 -2.67 -3.82 3.69
C ILE A 104 -3.45 -4.96 4.34
N GLY A 105 -2.92 -6.19 4.29
CA GLY A 105 -3.54 -7.36 4.95
C GLY A 105 -3.64 -7.16 6.46
N SER A 106 -2.58 -6.65 7.09
CA SER A 106 -2.55 -6.30 8.52
C SER A 106 -3.58 -5.22 8.87
N CYS A 107 -3.63 -4.15 8.08
CA CYS A 107 -4.63 -3.09 8.25
C CYS A 107 -6.06 -3.64 8.16
N MET A 108 -6.32 -4.54 7.20
CA MET A 108 -7.62 -5.21 7.07
C MET A 108 -7.95 -6.04 8.31
N LEU A 109 -7.03 -6.83 8.84
CA LEU A 109 -7.25 -7.67 10.01
C LEU A 109 -7.45 -6.83 11.27
N LEU A 110 -6.61 -5.80 11.48
CA LEU A 110 -6.70 -4.90 12.62
C LEU A 110 -7.98 -4.05 12.60
N LEU A 111 -8.48 -3.70 11.42
CA LEU A 111 -9.70 -2.91 11.32
C LEU A 111 -10.95 -3.70 11.76
N ILE A 112 -10.95 -5.04 11.75
CA ILE A 112 -12.08 -5.86 12.20
C ILE A 112 -12.51 -5.49 13.63
N PRO A 113 -11.63 -5.58 14.66
CA PRO A 113 -12.00 -5.16 16.01
C PRO A 113 -12.16 -3.63 16.14
N LEU A 114 -11.36 -2.84 15.42
CA LEU A 114 -11.36 -1.38 15.52
C LEU A 114 -12.62 -0.74 14.93
N GLU A 115 -13.28 -1.38 13.97
CA GLU A 115 -14.45 -0.83 13.28
C GLU A 115 -15.57 -0.45 14.24
N LYS A 116 -15.79 -1.24 15.31
CA LYS A 116 -16.80 -0.94 16.32
C LYS A 116 -16.56 0.41 17.02
N LEU A 117 -15.28 0.76 17.24
CA LEU A 117 -14.87 2.03 17.82
C LEU A 117 -14.98 3.17 16.79
N LEU A 118 -14.46 2.93 15.58
CA LEU A 118 -14.44 3.93 14.50
C LEU A 118 -15.84 4.34 14.06
N LYS A 119 -16.83 3.44 14.12
CA LYS A 119 -18.23 3.76 13.82
C LYS A 119 -18.84 4.82 14.73
N LYS A 120 -18.34 4.98 15.96
CA LYS A 120 -18.81 5.98 16.92
C LYS A 120 -18.31 7.40 16.59
N LEU A 121 -17.23 7.52 15.79
CA LEU A 121 -16.67 8.82 15.42
C LEU A 121 -17.46 9.45 14.26
N PRO A 122 -17.71 10.77 14.31
CA PRO A 122 -18.19 11.53 13.16
C PRO A 122 -17.24 11.37 11.97
N SER A 123 -17.77 11.11 10.78
CA SER A 123 -16.96 10.73 9.60
C SER A 123 -15.92 11.80 9.23
N GLY A 124 -16.26 13.08 9.31
CA GLY A 124 -15.34 14.19 9.02
C GLY A 124 -14.21 14.29 10.05
N LEU A 125 -14.53 14.14 11.34
CA LEU A 125 -13.54 14.16 12.41
C LEU A 125 -12.60 12.93 12.29
N GLY A 126 -13.18 11.74 12.05
CA GLY A 126 -12.39 10.52 11.84
C GLY A 126 -11.43 10.64 10.66
N LEU A 127 -11.87 11.24 9.55
CA LEU A 127 -11.02 11.51 8.40
C LEU A 127 -9.86 12.45 8.74
N ALA A 128 -10.16 13.58 9.39
CA ALA A 128 -9.15 14.58 9.78
C ALA A 128 -8.12 14.01 10.76
N LEU A 129 -8.57 13.28 11.80
CA LEU A 129 -7.69 12.63 12.77
C LEU A 129 -6.81 11.57 12.11
N SER A 130 -7.37 10.77 11.19
CA SER A 130 -6.61 9.72 10.50
C SER A 130 -5.50 10.32 9.63
N PHE A 131 -5.77 11.36 8.86
CA PHE A 131 -4.73 12.07 8.11
C PHE A 131 -3.72 12.76 9.04
N GLY A 132 -4.19 13.42 10.11
CA GLY A 132 -3.31 14.06 11.09
C GLY A 132 -2.33 13.06 11.71
N LEU A 133 -2.80 11.88 12.14
CA LEU A 133 -1.96 10.83 12.69
C LEU A 133 -1.03 10.23 11.63
N PHE A 134 -1.49 10.04 10.40
CA PHE A 134 -0.62 9.58 9.30
C PHE A 134 0.55 10.54 9.07
N PHE A 135 0.29 11.84 8.99
CA PHE A 135 1.35 12.85 8.80
C PHE A 135 2.27 12.95 10.02
N LEU A 136 1.72 12.96 11.22
CA LEU A 136 2.50 13.03 12.46
C LEU A 136 3.46 11.85 12.62
N LEU A 137 3.01 10.64 12.26
CA LEU A 137 3.76 9.38 12.47
C LEU A 137 4.54 8.96 11.23
N ARG A 138 4.57 9.76 10.15
CA ARG A 138 5.20 9.39 8.89
C ARG A 138 6.69 9.09 9.03
N ASN A 139 7.36 9.76 9.94
CA ASN A 139 8.78 9.59 10.20
C ASN A 139 9.12 8.54 11.28
N CYS A 140 8.12 7.86 11.89
CA CYS A 140 8.40 6.81 12.88
C CYS A 140 9.44 5.78 12.40
N PRO A 141 9.40 5.28 11.15
CA PRO A 141 10.43 4.36 10.67
C PRO A 141 11.85 4.97 10.56
N LYS A 142 11.95 6.29 10.62
CA LYS A 142 13.22 7.06 10.59
C LYS A 142 13.71 7.49 11.98
N GLY A 143 12.99 7.14 13.06
CA GLY A 143 13.39 7.47 14.43
C GLY A 143 12.78 8.74 15.01
N SER A 144 11.83 9.38 14.34
CA SER A 144 11.27 10.67 14.79
C SER A 144 9.77 10.77 14.55
N LEU A 145 9.11 11.71 15.22
CA LEU A 145 7.77 12.18 14.85
C LEU A 145 7.87 13.31 13.82
N GLY A 146 6.92 13.35 12.89
CA GLY A 146 6.87 14.38 11.87
C GLY A 146 6.63 13.83 10.47
N PHE A 147 6.84 14.68 9.47
CA PHE A 147 6.58 14.37 8.07
C PHE A 147 7.78 14.75 7.19
N GLU A 148 8.40 13.77 6.54
CA GLU A 148 9.54 13.92 5.62
C GLU A 148 10.69 14.74 6.24
N LYS A 149 10.90 15.99 5.80
CA LYS A 149 11.93 16.88 6.33
C LYS A 149 11.55 17.56 7.64
N LEU A 150 10.27 17.59 7.99
CA LEU A 150 9.78 18.19 9.22
C LEU A 150 9.92 17.17 10.35
N VAL A 151 10.87 17.38 11.24
CA VAL A 151 11.07 16.61 12.47
C VAL A 151 10.56 17.44 13.64
N LEU A 152 9.63 16.85 14.41
CA LEU A 152 9.04 17.50 15.60
C LEU A 152 9.77 17.08 16.88
N CYS A 153 10.04 15.79 17.04
CA CYS A 153 10.84 15.25 18.14
C CYS A 153 11.37 13.86 17.77
N ASP A 154 12.49 13.48 18.37
CA ASP A 154 13.05 12.15 18.23
C ASP A 154 12.35 11.13 19.12
N LEU A 155 12.27 9.90 18.65
CA LEU A 155 11.70 8.79 19.38
C LEU A 155 12.78 8.01 20.14
N PRO A 156 12.46 7.46 21.32
CA PRO A 156 13.41 6.69 22.11
C PRO A 156 13.96 5.49 21.34
N ALA A 157 15.28 5.30 21.33
CA ALA A 157 15.95 4.17 20.69
C ALA A 157 15.46 2.81 21.20
N THR A 158 14.90 2.78 22.42
CA THR A 158 14.34 1.58 23.06
C THR A 158 13.14 0.99 22.31
N LEU A 159 12.51 1.73 21.39
CA LEU A 159 11.43 1.24 20.53
C LEU A 159 11.96 0.37 19.37
N TYR A 160 13.21 0.54 18.96
CA TYR A 160 13.82 -0.03 17.74
C TYR A 160 14.65 -1.28 18.06
N ARG A 161 13.99 -2.41 18.41
CA ARG A 161 14.68 -3.56 19.01
C ARG A 161 14.79 -4.80 18.13
N ASN A 162 13.77 -5.12 17.33
CA ASN A 162 13.65 -6.40 16.65
C ASN A 162 12.66 -6.35 15.47
N ASN A 163 12.48 -7.49 14.80
CA ASN A 163 11.56 -7.58 13.65
C ASN A 163 10.08 -7.33 14.01
N LEU A 164 9.64 -7.58 15.25
CA LEU A 164 8.28 -7.27 15.66
C LEU A 164 8.08 -5.75 15.77
N THR A 165 9.05 -5.03 16.33
CA THR A 165 9.01 -3.57 16.37
C THR A 165 9.16 -2.98 14.97
N ALA A 166 9.99 -3.60 14.09
CA ALA A 166 10.06 -3.24 12.68
C ALA A 166 8.70 -3.40 11.98
N TYR A 167 8.01 -4.52 12.19
CA TYR A 167 6.67 -4.73 11.64
C TYR A 167 5.68 -3.62 12.06
N LEU A 168 5.76 -3.17 13.30
CA LEU A 168 4.92 -2.09 13.82
C LEU A 168 5.28 -0.70 13.27
N GLY A 169 6.54 -0.44 12.92
CA GLY A 169 7.00 0.86 12.40
C GLY A 169 8.29 1.38 13.05
N PHE A 170 8.96 0.53 13.84
CA PHE A 170 10.17 0.88 14.58
C PHE A 170 11.29 -0.12 14.25
N PRO A 171 11.89 -0.03 13.03
CA PRO A 171 12.91 -0.97 12.57
C PRO A 171 14.20 -0.84 13.38
N GLN A 172 14.75 -1.99 13.81
CA GLN A 172 16.03 -2.02 14.51
C GLN A 172 17.19 -1.56 13.59
N PRO A 173 18.30 -1.12 14.15
CA PRO A 173 19.51 -0.81 13.37
C PRO A 173 19.93 -2.00 12.51
N GLY A 174 20.25 -1.73 11.24
CA GLY A 174 20.60 -2.76 10.25
C GLY A 174 19.41 -3.49 9.62
N PHE A 175 18.16 -3.15 9.96
CA PHE A 175 16.99 -3.67 9.27
C PHE A 175 16.99 -3.25 7.79
N PHE A 176 16.80 -4.21 6.90
CA PHE A 176 16.76 -3.97 5.46
C PHE A 176 15.59 -4.69 4.80
N SER A 177 14.89 -3.96 3.96
CA SER A 177 13.85 -4.46 3.05
C SER A 177 13.75 -3.52 1.85
N THR A 178 13.65 -4.05 0.64
CA THR A 178 13.52 -3.26 -0.59
C THR A 178 12.14 -2.65 -0.77
N ASP A 179 11.12 -3.21 -0.12
CA ASP A 179 9.75 -2.71 -0.13
C ASP A 179 9.19 -2.77 1.31
N TYR A 180 9.52 -1.75 2.11
CA TYR A 180 9.15 -1.73 3.53
C TYR A 180 7.93 -0.84 3.80
N PHE A 181 6.86 -1.49 4.29
CA PHE A 181 5.61 -0.86 4.70
C PHE A 181 5.18 -1.40 6.06
N SER A 182 5.58 -0.73 7.12
CA SER A 182 5.17 -1.05 8.49
C SER A 182 3.68 -0.79 8.73
N VAL A 183 3.13 -1.32 9.82
CA VAL A 183 1.74 -1.03 10.19
C VAL A 183 1.56 0.47 10.47
N ILE A 184 2.42 1.06 11.29
CA ILE A 184 2.49 2.51 11.52
C ILE A 184 3.48 3.11 10.51
N PRO A 185 3.16 4.17 9.79
CA PRO A 185 1.94 5.02 9.87
C PRO A 185 0.79 4.59 8.96
N TRP A 186 0.96 3.57 8.15
CA TRP A 186 0.10 3.25 7.02
C TRP A 186 -1.33 2.83 7.40
N ILE A 187 -1.52 2.30 8.62
CA ILE A 187 -2.87 1.98 9.13
C ILE A 187 -3.75 3.25 9.20
N PHE A 188 -3.17 4.41 9.50
CA PHE A 188 -3.94 5.65 9.59
C PHE A 188 -4.36 6.13 8.20
N LEU A 189 -3.55 5.94 7.16
CA LEU A 189 -3.95 6.21 5.79
C LEU A 189 -5.05 5.24 5.32
N PHE A 190 -4.98 3.97 5.73
CA PHE A 190 -6.03 2.99 5.47
C PHE A 190 -7.35 3.39 6.15
N ILE A 191 -7.29 3.82 7.42
CA ILE A 191 -8.45 4.32 8.18
C ILE A 191 -8.99 5.61 7.56
N ALA A 192 -8.12 6.50 7.05
CA ALA A 192 -8.55 7.68 6.28
C ALA A 192 -9.40 7.29 5.06
N GLY A 193 -9.01 6.24 4.34
CA GLY A 193 -9.82 5.67 3.25
C GLY A 193 -11.19 5.18 3.71
N TYR A 194 -11.26 4.48 4.84
CA TYR A 194 -12.51 4.06 5.46
C TYR A 194 -13.44 5.26 5.76
N PHE A 195 -12.92 6.31 6.37
CA PHE A 195 -13.71 7.51 6.68
C PHE A 195 -14.04 8.33 5.44
N LEU A 196 -13.17 8.37 4.43
CA LEU A 196 -13.46 9.04 3.17
C LEU A 196 -14.71 8.47 2.50
N TYR A 197 -14.86 7.14 2.48
CA TYR A 197 -16.11 6.52 2.03
C TYR A 197 -17.31 7.03 2.81
N ARG A 198 -17.25 7.05 4.14
CA ARG A 198 -18.36 7.47 5.00
C ARG A 198 -18.72 8.96 4.82
N VAL A 199 -17.72 9.82 4.58
CA VAL A 199 -17.95 11.24 4.28
C VAL A 199 -18.71 11.39 2.95
N LEU A 200 -18.31 10.67 1.92
CA LEU A 200 -18.96 10.71 0.61
C LEU A 200 -20.37 10.09 0.66
N GLU A 201 -20.55 9.01 1.42
CA GLU A 201 -21.85 8.37 1.63
C GLU A 201 -22.84 9.32 2.33
N ASN A 202 -22.42 9.99 3.40
CA ASN A 202 -23.24 10.96 4.13
C ASN A 202 -23.65 12.17 3.27
N ARG A 203 -22.90 12.47 2.21
CA ARG A 203 -23.21 13.54 1.24
C ARG A 203 -23.95 13.06 -0.01
N ASN A 204 -24.34 11.79 -0.07
CA ASN A 204 -24.96 11.15 -1.24
C ASN A 204 -24.14 11.31 -2.55
N LEU A 205 -22.82 11.43 -2.43
CA LEU A 205 -21.92 11.61 -3.56
C LEU A 205 -21.47 10.29 -4.20
N ASN A 206 -21.61 9.17 -3.47
CA ASN A 206 -21.12 7.86 -3.92
C ASN A 206 -21.76 7.42 -5.24
N GLU A 207 -23.08 7.54 -5.39
CA GLU A 207 -23.75 7.13 -6.62
C GLU A 207 -23.35 7.99 -7.83
N LYS A 208 -23.23 9.31 -7.62
CA LYS A 208 -22.85 10.26 -8.70
C LYS A 208 -21.40 10.06 -9.16
N LEU A 209 -20.47 9.88 -8.24
CA LEU A 209 -19.04 9.72 -8.53
C LEU A 209 -18.72 8.37 -9.16
N PHE A 210 -19.42 7.31 -8.76
CA PHE A 210 -19.07 5.95 -9.16
C PHE A 210 -19.99 5.34 -10.24
N ALA A 211 -21.00 6.09 -10.70
CA ALA A 211 -21.92 5.63 -11.76
C ALA A 211 -21.23 5.49 -13.13
N LYS A 212 -20.18 6.24 -13.39
CA LYS A 212 -19.41 6.27 -14.64
C LYS A 212 -18.07 5.53 -14.45
N GLY A 213 -17.37 5.22 -15.54
CA GLY A 213 -16.01 4.67 -15.49
C GLY A 213 -15.91 3.19 -15.84
N ASN A 214 -16.76 2.72 -16.78
CA ASN A 214 -16.61 1.38 -17.31
C ASN A 214 -15.52 1.34 -18.40
N VAL A 215 -14.29 1.03 -18.00
CA VAL A 215 -13.15 0.77 -18.91
C VAL A 215 -12.81 -0.72 -18.78
N PRO A 216 -13.22 -1.58 -19.73
CA PRO A 216 -13.21 -3.04 -19.58
C PRO A 216 -11.85 -3.60 -19.14
N VAL A 217 -10.74 -3.15 -19.76
CA VAL A 217 -9.38 -3.61 -19.45
C VAL A 217 -8.99 -3.22 -18.03
N LEU A 218 -9.16 -1.96 -17.64
CA LEU A 218 -8.84 -1.50 -16.29
C LEU A 218 -9.69 -2.20 -15.24
N ASN A 219 -10.98 -2.39 -15.54
CA ASN A 219 -11.89 -3.09 -14.64
C ASN A 219 -11.49 -4.55 -14.45
N TRP A 220 -10.99 -5.21 -15.48
CA TRP A 220 -10.50 -6.58 -15.39
C TRP A 220 -9.25 -6.67 -14.52
N ILE A 221 -8.26 -5.82 -14.79
CA ILE A 221 -7.03 -5.73 -13.99
C ILE A 221 -7.36 -5.42 -12.51
N GLY A 222 -8.22 -4.46 -12.25
CA GLY A 222 -8.60 -4.06 -10.90
C GLY A 222 -9.32 -5.16 -10.11
N ARG A 223 -10.13 -6.00 -10.80
CA ARG A 223 -10.78 -7.17 -10.20
C ARG A 223 -9.80 -8.26 -9.80
N HIS A 224 -8.75 -8.45 -10.58
CA HIS A 224 -7.73 -9.47 -10.38
C HIS A 224 -6.45 -8.91 -9.74
N SER A 225 -6.54 -7.76 -9.09
CA SER A 225 -5.39 -6.99 -8.61
C SER A 225 -4.42 -7.78 -7.73
N LEU A 226 -4.89 -8.71 -6.90
CA LEU A 226 -3.99 -9.54 -6.08
C LEU A 226 -3.15 -10.50 -6.95
N ILE A 227 -3.77 -11.17 -7.92
CA ILE A 227 -3.07 -12.09 -8.83
C ILE A 227 -2.09 -11.31 -9.70
N VAL A 228 -2.54 -10.19 -10.27
CA VAL A 228 -1.69 -9.30 -11.08
C VAL A 228 -0.51 -8.78 -10.25
N TYR A 229 -0.76 -8.41 -8.97
CA TYR A 229 0.31 -8.01 -8.05
C TYR A 229 1.33 -9.14 -7.81
N LEU A 230 0.89 -10.36 -7.57
CA LEU A 230 1.81 -11.47 -7.30
C LEU A 230 2.65 -11.87 -8.52
N LEU A 231 2.08 -11.75 -9.72
CA LEU A 231 2.71 -12.20 -10.96
C LEU A 231 3.56 -11.14 -11.65
N HIS A 232 3.36 -9.83 -11.37
CA HIS A 232 4.02 -8.78 -12.15
C HIS A 232 5.56 -8.84 -12.07
N GLN A 233 6.13 -9.03 -10.88
CA GLN A 233 7.60 -9.06 -10.72
C GLN A 233 8.25 -10.29 -11.37
N PRO A 234 7.78 -11.53 -11.15
CA PRO A 234 8.30 -12.68 -11.90
C PRO A 234 8.23 -12.50 -13.42
N ILE A 235 7.12 -11.93 -13.94
CA ILE A 235 6.97 -11.69 -15.37
C ILE A 235 7.94 -10.61 -15.85
N LEU A 236 8.03 -9.48 -15.16
CA LEU A 236 8.94 -8.38 -15.53
C LEU A 236 10.41 -8.81 -15.47
N TYR A 237 10.78 -9.59 -14.46
CA TYR A 237 12.12 -10.12 -14.32
C TYR A 237 12.44 -11.13 -15.44
N GLY A 238 11.55 -12.09 -15.70
CA GLY A 238 11.71 -13.06 -16.78
C GLY A 238 11.81 -12.41 -18.16
N LEU A 239 10.98 -11.41 -18.45
CA LEU A 239 11.09 -10.64 -19.70
C LEU A 239 12.41 -9.87 -19.79
N GLY A 240 12.87 -9.29 -18.70
CA GLY A 240 14.16 -8.61 -18.66
C GLY A 240 15.33 -9.55 -18.95
N MET A 241 15.33 -10.74 -18.35
CA MET A 241 16.33 -11.78 -18.62
C MET A 241 16.36 -12.19 -20.10
N LEU A 242 15.20 -12.36 -20.73
CA LEU A 242 15.11 -12.70 -22.16
C LEU A 242 15.63 -11.57 -23.07
N ILE A 243 15.43 -10.31 -22.71
CA ILE A 243 15.82 -9.16 -23.55
C ILE A 243 17.29 -8.78 -23.36
N PHE A 244 17.79 -8.82 -22.13
CA PHE A 244 19.11 -8.33 -21.77
C PHE A 244 20.16 -9.44 -21.62
N GLY A 245 19.75 -10.72 -21.65
CA GLY A 245 20.65 -11.88 -21.66
C GLY A 245 21.51 -12.03 -20.40
N ALA A 246 20.95 -11.66 -19.24
CA ALA A 246 21.66 -11.70 -17.96
C ALA A 246 21.50 -13.07 -17.26
#